data_a66bf89eecbd3ec760d5d7040218644c
#
_entry.id   a66bf89eecbd3ec760d5d7040218644c
#
_cell.length_a   1.000
_cell.length_b   1.000
_cell.length_c   1.000
_cell.angle_alpha   90.00
_cell.angle_beta   90.00
_cell.angle_gamma   90.00
#
_symmetry.space_group_name_H-M   'P 1'
#
loop_
_entity.id
_entity.type
_entity.pdbx_description
1 polymer ?
#
loop_
_entity_poly.entity_id
_entity_poly.type
_entity_poly.pdbx_seq_one_letter_code
_entity_poly.pdbx_strand_id
1 'polypeptide(L)'
;MAWGLGRSPPEAAEVLGVTAEVRAAGGVVRRRGARGPELALVHRPRYDDWTFPKGKALNDESDEDTAEREVREETGYRCERGPEVATIRYLDHLGRPKVVRYWLMYPVGGAFTPNAEVDHLRWVDAGTAGALLSHEHDRGVLASALAFDRPVYLVRHAKAGDREAWVEDDVLRPLTGKGRAQAEGLVAVFGGIDVDQVMSGPAVRCVQTVRPLALSRSMSIEEHGELAEGASTVEALSFVRSNGGAVVLCSHGDVIPAVVLRLAERGVEMLDPPAWKKGSTWVLERDGGLFTSLRYLAPPG
;
A
#
# COMPACT_ATOMS: atom_id res chain seq x y z
N MET A 1 -74.45 -30.93 -7.69
CA MET A 1 -73.34 -30.68 -8.60
C MET A 1 -72.59 -29.44 -8.13
N ALA A 2 -71.50 -29.62 -7.43
CA ALA A 2 -70.65 -28.52 -7.02
C ALA A 2 -69.19 -28.98 -7.21
N TRP A 3 -68.47 -28.29 -8.04
CA TRP A 3 -67.08 -28.52 -8.39
C TRP A 3 -66.17 -27.96 -7.32
N GLY A 4 -65.28 -28.85 -6.78
CA GLY A 4 -64.24 -28.44 -5.86
C GLY A 4 -63.12 -27.65 -6.54
N LEU A 5 -62.79 -26.53 -5.98
CA LEU A 5 -61.62 -25.72 -6.33
C LEU A 5 -60.35 -26.34 -5.74
N GLY A 6 -59.48 -26.81 -6.64
CA GLY A 6 -58.15 -27.30 -6.26
C GLY A 6 -57.30 -26.21 -5.61
N ARG A 7 -56.71 -26.49 -4.48
CA ARG A 7 -55.69 -25.67 -3.88
C ARG A 7 -54.37 -25.96 -4.56
N SER A 8 -53.73 -24.92 -5.12
CA SER A 8 -52.35 -24.96 -5.56
C SER A 8 -51.42 -25.17 -4.37
N PRO A 9 -50.35 -25.95 -4.51
CA PRO A 9 -49.37 -26.08 -3.48
C PRO A 9 -48.62 -24.74 -3.30
N PRO A 10 -48.14 -24.43 -2.07
CA PRO A 10 -47.35 -23.23 -1.86
C PRO A 10 -46.01 -23.36 -2.61
N GLU A 11 -45.68 -22.35 -3.38
CA GLU A 11 -44.36 -22.14 -3.93
C GLU A 11 -43.33 -22.23 -2.81
N ALA A 12 -42.43 -23.21 -2.91
CA ALA A 12 -41.25 -23.31 -2.11
C ALA A 12 -40.31 -22.17 -2.47
N ALA A 13 -40.39 -21.06 -1.76
CA ALA A 13 -39.32 -20.06 -1.77
C ALA A 13 -38.08 -20.74 -1.18
N GLU A 14 -37.17 -21.15 -2.05
CA GLU A 14 -35.82 -21.52 -1.71
C GLU A 14 -35.17 -20.31 -1.04
N VAL A 15 -35.15 -20.32 0.28
CA VAL A 15 -34.30 -19.43 1.08
C VAL A 15 -32.87 -19.89 0.84
N LEU A 16 -32.20 -19.32 -0.17
CA LEU A 16 -30.75 -19.35 -0.29
C LEU A 16 -30.23 -18.65 0.96
N GLY A 17 -29.85 -19.45 1.96
CA GLY A 17 -29.21 -18.99 3.18
C GLY A 17 -27.85 -18.39 2.80
N VAL A 18 -27.82 -17.09 2.53
CA VAL A 18 -26.57 -16.32 2.42
C VAL A 18 -25.98 -16.35 3.84
N THR A 19 -25.02 -17.23 4.06
CA THR A 19 -24.25 -17.24 5.30
C THR A 19 -23.53 -15.91 5.39
N ALA A 20 -23.82 -15.12 6.44
CA ALA A 20 -23.21 -13.80 6.64
C ALA A 20 -21.68 -13.92 6.60
N GLU A 21 -21.03 -13.06 5.82
CA GLU A 21 -19.58 -12.99 5.73
C GLU A 21 -18.98 -12.66 7.10
N VAL A 22 -18.00 -13.44 7.54
CA VAL A 22 -17.28 -13.22 8.79
C VAL A 22 -16.22 -12.14 8.53
N ARG A 23 -16.41 -10.95 9.09
CA ARG A 23 -15.43 -9.88 9.06
C ARG A 23 -14.38 -10.11 10.13
N ALA A 24 -13.11 -9.91 9.78
CA ALA A 24 -11.97 -9.96 10.67
C ALA A 24 -10.90 -8.97 10.24
N ALA A 25 -10.05 -8.56 11.17
CA ALA A 25 -8.95 -7.66 10.88
C ALA A 25 -7.75 -7.96 11.77
N GLY A 26 -6.55 -7.54 11.35
CA GLY A 26 -5.34 -7.78 12.08
C GLY A 26 -4.18 -6.92 11.60
N GLY A 27 -2.98 -7.21 12.08
CA GLY A 27 -1.81 -6.41 11.80
C GLY A 27 -0.56 -7.23 11.53
N VAL A 28 0.24 -6.76 10.57
CA VAL A 28 1.64 -7.14 10.44
C VAL A 28 2.44 -6.19 11.31
N VAL A 29 2.68 -6.61 12.56
CA VAL A 29 3.38 -5.77 13.54
C VAL A 29 4.88 -5.83 13.26
N ARG A 30 5.48 -4.67 13.01
CA ARG A 30 6.89 -4.51 12.65
C ARG A 30 7.62 -3.60 13.61
N ARG A 31 8.87 -3.92 13.92
CA ARG A 31 9.77 -3.05 14.67
C ARG A 31 11.17 -3.09 14.06
N ARG A 32 12.00 -2.12 14.42
CA ARG A 32 13.43 -2.17 14.12
C ARG A 32 14.15 -3.01 15.17
N GLY A 33 14.65 -4.16 14.76
CA GLY A 33 15.51 -5.02 15.57
C GLY A 33 16.98 -4.67 15.40
N ALA A 34 17.85 -5.36 16.15
CA ALA A 34 19.29 -5.13 16.11
C ALA A 34 19.94 -5.46 14.76
N ARG A 35 19.33 -6.33 13.96
CA ARG A 35 19.83 -6.82 12.65
C ARG A 35 18.98 -6.42 11.47
N GLY A 36 18.00 -5.56 11.66
CA GLY A 36 17.03 -5.13 10.63
C GLY A 36 15.58 -5.23 11.10
N PRO A 37 14.62 -5.09 10.19
CA PRO A 37 13.20 -5.19 10.52
C PRO A 37 12.83 -6.57 11.05
N GLU A 38 12.05 -6.58 12.13
CA GLU A 38 11.47 -7.81 12.71
C GLU A 38 9.94 -7.73 12.67
N LEU A 39 9.30 -8.89 12.51
CA LEU A 39 7.85 -9.06 12.50
C LEU A 39 7.43 -9.86 13.73
N ALA A 40 6.31 -9.49 14.34
CA ALA A 40 5.70 -10.29 15.40
C ALA A 40 4.82 -11.37 14.79
N LEU A 41 5.09 -12.61 15.15
CA LEU A 41 4.19 -13.74 14.92
C LEU A 41 3.67 -14.24 16.27
N VAL A 42 2.42 -14.68 16.30
CA VAL A 42 1.76 -15.25 17.47
C VAL A 42 1.50 -16.74 17.25
N HIS A 43 1.70 -17.54 18.32
CA HIS A 43 1.35 -18.95 18.37
C HIS A 43 0.02 -19.11 19.07
N ARG A 44 -0.92 -19.85 18.44
CA ARG A 44 -2.24 -20.11 18.97
C ARG A 44 -2.34 -21.58 19.42
N PRO A 45 -2.30 -21.86 20.73
CA PRO A 45 -2.22 -23.22 21.24
C PRO A 45 -3.43 -24.10 20.84
N ARG A 46 -4.62 -23.48 20.65
CA ARG A 46 -5.83 -24.20 20.22
C ARG A 46 -5.69 -24.83 18.83
N TYR A 47 -4.90 -24.22 17.94
CA TYR A 47 -4.73 -24.65 16.55
C TYR A 47 -3.33 -25.19 16.28
N ASP A 48 -2.41 -25.02 17.23
CA ASP A 48 -0.98 -25.33 17.11
C ASP A 48 -0.36 -24.70 15.84
N ASP A 49 -0.64 -23.40 15.63
CA ASP A 49 -0.23 -22.65 14.44
C ASP A 49 0.43 -21.31 14.76
N TRP A 50 1.28 -20.87 13.83
CA TRP A 50 1.88 -19.52 13.81
C TRP A 50 1.21 -18.65 12.76
N THR A 51 0.80 -17.46 13.15
CA THR A 51 0.05 -16.53 12.29
C THR A 51 0.36 -15.07 12.63
N PHE A 52 -0.07 -14.13 11.79
CA PHE A 52 -0.17 -12.73 12.20
C PHE A 52 -1.35 -12.53 13.16
N PRO A 53 -1.21 -11.61 14.15
CA PRO A 53 -2.29 -11.31 15.09
C PRO A 53 -3.52 -10.78 14.36
N LYS A 54 -4.70 -11.35 14.63
CA LYS A 54 -5.96 -11.02 13.99
C LYS A 54 -7.16 -11.65 14.70
N GLY A 55 -8.28 -10.99 14.63
CA GLY A 55 -9.52 -11.58 15.13
C GLY A 55 -10.77 -11.05 14.46
N LYS A 56 -11.93 -11.41 14.97
CA LYS A 56 -13.23 -11.06 14.39
C LYS A 56 -13.65 -9.65 14.79
N ALA A 57 -14.22 -8.93 13.84
CA ALA A 57 -14.88 -7.66 14.15
C ALA A 57 -16.07 -7.89 15.09
N LEU A 58 -16.22 -7.01 16.07
CA LEU A 58 -17.43 -6.90 16.86
C LEU A 58 -18.53 -6.19 16.05
N ASN A 59 -19.77 -6.28 16.54
CA ASN A 59 -20.86 -5.52 15.91
C ASN A 59 -20.53 -4.02 15.96
N ASP A 60 -20.74 -3.34 14.82
CA ASP A 60 -20.53 -1.91 14.64
C ASP A 60 -19.06 -1.42 14.78
N GLU A 61 -18.10 -2.33 14.91
CA GLU A 61 -16.67 -2.01 14.92
C GLU A 61 -16.14 -1.84 13.49
N SER A 62 -15.32 -0.81 13.25
CA SER A 62 -14.59 -0.67 12.00
C SER A 62 -13.52 -1.75 11.86
N ASP A 63 -13.07 -2.04 10.63
CA ASP A 63 -11.99 -3.01 10.43
C ASP A 63 -10.66 -2.48 11.02
N GLU A 64 -10.47 -1.17 10.97
CA GLU A 64 -9.34 -0.46 11.57
C GLU A 64 -9.29 -0.61 13.09
N ASP A 65 -10.41 -0.37 13.77
CA ASP A 65 -10.51 -0.52 15.24
C ASP A 65 -10.37 -1.98 15.65
N THR A 66 -10.96 -2.89 14.88
CA THR A 66 -10.81 -4.33 15.05
C THR A 66 -9.33 -4.73 15.01
N ALA A 67 -8.59 -4.26 14.00
CA ALA A 67 -7.18 -4.58 13.86
C ALA A 67 -6.34 -4.07 15.04
N GLU A 68 -6.57 -2.83 15.49
CA GLU A 68 -5.87 -2.25 16.64
C GLU A 68 -6.20 -2.98 17.95
N ARG A 69 -7.45 -3.33 18.19
CA ARG A 69 -7.89 -4.10 19.35
C ARG A 69 -7.29 -5.50 19.36
N GLU A 70 -7.45 -6.25 18.28
CA GLU A 70 -6.96 -7.64 18.18
C GLU A 70 -5.44 -7.73 18.29
N VAL A 71 -4.71 -6.82 17.62
CA VAL A 71 -3.25 -6.76 17.77
C VAL A 71 -2.88 -6.50 19.22
N ARG A 72 -3.58 -5.60 19.92
CA ARG A 72 -3.30 -5.32 21.33
C ARG A 72 -3.65 -6.52 22.24
N GLU A 73 -4.76 -7.21 21.99
CA GLU A 73 -5.20 -8.38 22.78
C GLU A 73 -4.26 -9.57 22.60
N GLU A 74 -3.86 -9.88 21.36
CA GLU A 74 -3.01 -11.03 21.05
C GLU A 74 -1.50 -10.76 21.30
N THR A 75 -1.05 -9.50 21.21
CA THR A 75 0.39 -9.19 21.34
C THR A 75 0.76 -8.41 22.60
N GLY A 76 -0.19 -7.78 23.28
CA GLY A 76 0.06 -6.86 24.39
C GLY A 76 0.62 -5.49 23.96
N TYR A 77 0.88 -5.27 22.67
CA TYR A 77 1.44 -4.00 22.17
C TYR A 77 0.34 -3.03 21.74
N ARG A 78 0.49 -1.77 22.12
CA ARG A 78 -0.20 -0.64 21.47
C ARG A 78 0.60 -0.25 20.24
N CYS A 79 -0.06 -0.16 19.11
CA CYS A 79 0.59 0.13 17.83
C CYS A 79 0.03 1.40 17.19
N GLU A 80 0.91 2.14 16.49
CA GLU A 80 0.49 3.11 15.48
C GLU A 80 0.18 2.34 14.20
N ARG A 81 -1.01 2.59 13.60
CA ARG A 81 -1.45 1.94 12.38
C ARG A 81 -0.86 2.63 11.16
N GLY A 82 -0.24 1.85 10.29
CA GLY A 82 0.26 2.23 8.97
C GLY A 82 -0.74 1.96 7.85
N PRO A 83 -0.27 1.80 6.62
CA PRO A 83 -1.12 1.47 5.47
C PRO A 83 -1.73 0.06 5.57
N GLU A 84 -2.87 -0.13 4.91
CA GLU A 84 -3.40 -1.47 4.64
C GLU A 84 -2.46 -2.18 3.65
N VAL A 85 -2.16 -3.46 3.93
CA VAL A 85 -1.23 -4.25 3.12
C VAL A 85 -1.90 -5.40 2.39
N ALA A 86 -2.99 -5.93 2.91
CA ALA A 86 -3.69 -7.06 2.30
C ALA A 86 -5.15 -7.16 2.74
N THR A 87 -5.97 -7.60 1.81
CA THR A 87 -7.32 -8.15 2.09
C THR A 87 -7.38 -9.58 1.55
N ILE A 88 -7.54 -10.55 2.44
CA ILE A 88 -7.65 -11.97 2.06
C ILE A 88 -9.08 -12.48 2.25
N ARG A 89 -9.50 -13.39 1.37
CA ARG A 89 -10.82 -14.02 1.40
C ARG A 89 -10.68 -15.53 1.33
N TYR A 90 -11.32 -16.24 2.24
CA TYR A 90 -11.32 -17.71 2.28
C TYR A 90 -12.57 -18.24 3.01
N LEU A 91 -12.81 -19.54 2.93
CA LEU A 91 -13.82 -20.19 3.77
C LEU A 91 -13.21 -20.58 5.11
N ASP A 92 -13.86 -20.22 6.22
CA ASP A 92 -13.42 -20.64 7.54
C ASP A 92 -13.68 -22.15 7.76
N HIS A 93 -13.25 -22.68 8.91
CA HIS A 93 -13.41 -24.09 9.24
C HIS A 93 -14.89 -24.56 9.34
N LEU A 94 -15.84 -23.65 9.34
CA LEU A 94 -17.29 -23.91 9.29
C LEU A 94 -17.85 -23.71 7.87
N GLY A 95 -17.00 -23.48 6.86
CA GLY A 95 -17.40 -23.24 5.48
C GLY A 95 -18.04 -21.86 5.24
N ARG A 96 -17.89 -20.90 6.17
CA ARG A 96 -18.45 -19.55 6.01
C ARG A 96 -17.45 -18.66 5.28
N PRO A 97 -17.92 -17.80 4.35
CA PRO A 97 -17.06 -16.77 3.76
C PRO A 97 -16.44 -15.90 4.85
N LYS A 98 -15.12 -15.76 4.84
CA LYS A 98 -14.38 -14.90 5.76
C LYS A 98 -13.50 -13.94 4.99
N VAL A 99 -13.56 -12.67 5.37
CA VAL A 99 -12.68 -11.59 4.91
C VAL A 99 -11.79 -11.17 6.07
N VAL A 100 -10.49 -11.04 5.81
CA VAL A 100 -9.53 -10.52 6.79
C VAL A 100 -8.72 -9.41 6.15
N ARG A 101 -8.72 -8.23 6.75
CA ARG A 101 -7.91 -7.08 6.33
C ARG A 101 -6.71 -6.92 7.26
N TYR A 102 -5.55 -6.59 6.69
CA TYR A 102 -4.31 -6.44 7.43
C TYR A 102 -3.66 -5.09 7.17
N TRP A 103 -3.15 -4.48 8.24
CA TRP A 103 -2.36 -3.23 8.19
C TRP A 103 -0.94 -3.46 8.67
N LEU A 104 0.03 -2.67 8.17
CA LEU A 104 1.29 -2.49 8.89
C LEU A 104 1.01 -1.82 10.22
N MET A 105 1.70 -2.28 11.27
CA MET A 105 1.55 -1.73 12.61
C MET A 105 2.90 -1.59 13.29
N TYR A 106 3.09 -0.48 13.99
CA TYR A 106 4.36 -0.10 14.63
C TYR A 106 4.17 0.03 16.14
N PRO A 107 4.82 -0.81 16.96
CA PRO A 107 4.62 -0.78 18.41
C PRO A 107 5.15 0.53 19.00
N VAL A 108 4.29 1.21 19.76
CA VAL A 108 4.61 2.45 20.48
C VAL A 108 4.66 2.22 22.00
N GLY A 109 4.33 1.03 22.48
CA GLY A 109 4.39 0.65 23.90
C GLY A 109 3.67 -0.64 24.19
N GLY A 110 3.87 -1.18 25.40
CA GLY A 110 3.30 -2.45 25.83
C GLY A 110 4.35 -3.57 25.87
N ALA A 111 3.91 -4.74 26.24
CA ALA A 111 4.73 -5.96 26.27
C ALA A 111 3.83 -7.18 26.17
N PHE A 112 4.32 -8.24 25.55
CA PHE A 112 3.60 -9.49 25.44
C PHE A 112 3.49 -10.19 26.81
N THR A 113 2.30 -10.69 27.08
CA THR A 113 2.03 -11.61 28.18
C THR A 113 1.15 -12.73 27.63
N PRO A 114 1.54 -14.01 27.82
CA PRO A 114 0.74 -15.15 27.38
C PRO A 114 -0.69 -15.07 27.91
N ASN A 115 -1.65 -15.49 27.06
CA ASN A 115 -3.07 -15.56 27.42
C ASN A 115 -3.69 -16.85 26.85
N ALA A 116 -5.02 -17.00 26.97
CA ALA A 116 -5.71 -18.22 26.53
C ALA A 116 -5.75 -18.40 25.00
N GLU A 117 -5.57 -17.32 24.23
CA GLU A 117 -5.61 -17.34 22.77
C GLU A 117 -4.21 -17.43 22.17
N VAL A 118 -3.21 -16.80 22.81
CA VAL A 118 -1.82 -16.72 22.37
C VAL A 118 -0.89 -17.06 23.53
N ASP A 119 -0.15 -18.15 23.42
CA ASP A 119 0.80 -18.59 24.45
C ASP A 119 2.24 -18.11 24.18
N HIS A 120 2.62 -17.89 22.89
CA HIS A 120 3.92 -17.41 22.50
C HIS A 120 3.85 -16.29 21.45
N LEU A 121 4.75 -15.33 21.58
CA LEU A 121 5.04 -14.31 20.57
C LEU A 121 6.52 -14.37 20.21
N ARG A 122 6.82 -14.34 18.91
CA ARG A 122 8.21 -14.28 18.41
C ARG A 122 8.40 -13.08 17.52
N TRP A 123 9.49 -12.37 17.77
CA TRP A 123 10.01 -11.36 16.85
C TRP A 123 11.02 -12.03 15.93
N VAL A 124 10.77 -12.02 14.64
CA VAL A 124 11.57 -12.74 13.65
C VAL A 124 11.81 -11.89 12.41
N ASP A 125 12.91 -12.15 11.70
CA ASP A 125 13.15 -11.59 10.37
C ASP A 125 12.17 -12.19 9.33
N ALA A 126 12.10 -11.57 8.15
CA ALA A 126 11.17 -11.95 7.10
C ALA A 126 11.35 -13.41 6.60
N GLY A 127 12.61 -13.89 6.50
CA GLY A 127 12.89 -15.26 6.08
C GLY A 127 12.37 -16.28 7.10
N THR A 128 12.65 -16.02 8.38
CA THR A 128 12.16 -16.84 9.48
C THR A 128 10.62 -16.78 9.58
N ALA A 129 10.01 -15.60 9.37
CA ALA A 129 8.56 -15.45 9.34
C ALA A 129 7.93 -16.33 8.24
N GLY A 130 8.47 -16.28 7.02
CA GLY A 130 7.99 -17.11 5.91
C GLY A 130 8.05 -18.60 6.16
N ALA A 131 9.08 -19.06 6.91
CA ALA A 131 9.23 -20.46 7.29
C ALA A 131 8.29 -20.88 8.43
N LEU A 132 8.01 -19.98 9.39
CA LEU A 132 7.17 -20.27 10.56
C LEU A 132 5.67 -20.19 10.26
N LEU A 133 5.24 -19.27 9.40
CA LEU A 133 3.82 -19.06 9.09
C LEU A 133 3.18 -20.38 8.61
N SER A 134 2.15 -20.80 9.32
CA SER A 134 1.49 -22.09 9.10
C SER A 134 0.58 -22.09 7.86
N HIS A 135 0.09 -20.93 7.45
CA HIS A 135 -0.90 -20.80 6.38
C HIS A 135 -0.34 -20.09 5.14
N GLU A 136 -0.68 -20.59 3.95
CA GLU A 136 -0.22 -20.00 2.67
C GLU A 136 -0.74 -18.56 2.49
N HIS A 137 -1.98 -18.29 2.90
CA HIS A 137 -2.52 -16.92 2.82
C HIS A 137 -1.76 -15.93 3.70
N ASP A 138 -1.20 -16.35 4.85
CA ASP A 138 -0.37 -15.47 5.69
C ASP A 138 0.99 -15.19 5.03
N ARG A 139 1.54 -16.13 4.23
CA ARG A 139 2.73 -15.87 3.40
C ARG A 139 2.44 -14.82 2.31
N GLY A 140 1.23 -14.84 1.73
CA GLY A 140 0.77 -13.78 0.83
C GLY A 140 0.70 -12.41 1.52
N VAL A 141 0.19 -12.36 2.76
CA VAL A 141 0.19 -11.14 3.59
C VAL A 141 1.62 -10.67 3.88
N LEU A 142 2.53 -11.59 4.21
CA LEU A 142 3.96 -11.27 4.40
C LEU A 142 4.56 -10.64 3.14
N ALA A 143 4.36 -11.24 1.97
CA ALA A 143 4.87 -10.72 0.72
C ALA A 143 4.34 -9.30 0.42
N SER A 144 3.05 -9.06 0.66
CA SER A 144 2.43 -7.74 0.52
C SER A 144 3.02 -6.73 1.51
N ALA A 145 3.27 -7.12 2.76
CA ALA A 145 3.89 -6.25 3.76
C ALA A 145 5.34 -5.90 3.40
N LEU A 146 6.11 -6.85 2.87
CA LEU A 146 7.49 -6.65 2.43
C LEU A 146 7.59 -5.75 1.17
N ALA A 147 6.53 -5.69 0.36
CA ALA A 147 6.47 -4.75 -0.75
C ALA A 147 6.62 -3.28 -0.28
N PHE A 148 6.24 -2.97 0.96
CA PHE A 148 6.44 -1.64 1.56
C PHE A 148 7.89 -1.34 1.97
N ASP A 149 8.84 -2.24 1.76
CA ASP A 149 10.28 -1.94 1.92
C ASP A 149 10.92 -1.46 0.62
N ARG A 150 10.21 -1.55 -0.50
CA ARG A 150 10.68 -1.08 -1.80
C ARG A 150 10.48 0.43 -1.94
N PRO A 151 11.39 1.15 -2.62
CA PRO A 151 11.35 2.61 -2.72
C PRO A 151 10.18 3.15 -3.54
N VAL A 152 9.79 4.38 -3.26
CA VAL A 152 8.89 5.19 -4.09
C VAL A 152 9.71 6.20 -4.87
N TYR A 153 9.44 6.34 -6.17
CA TYR A 153 10.10 7.27 -7.08
C TYR A 153 9.14 8.39 -7.48
N LEU A 154 9.36 9.61 -6.97
CA LEU A 154 8.59 10.78 -7.36
C LEU A 154 9.25 11.47 -8.53
N VAL A 155 8.70 11.32 -9.72
CA VAL A 155 9.20 11.91 -10.97
C VAL A 155 8.48 13.21 -11.25
N ARG A 156 9.20 14.33 -11.31
CA ARG A 156 8.62 15.58 -11.81
C ARG A 156 8.46 15.49 -13.32
N HIS A 157 7.27 15.87 -13.86
CA HIS A 157 7.07 15.90 -15.31
C HIS A 157 8.21 16.60 -16.04
N ALA A 158 8.59 16.09 -17.20
CA ALA A 158 9.64 16.61 -18.06
C ALA A 158 9.27 17.97 -18.68
N LYS A 159 10.16 18.57 -19.45
CA LYS A 159 9.94 19.93 -20.01
C LYS A 159 8.73 19.94 -20.95
N ALA A 160 7.65 20.59 -20.53
CA ALA A 160 6.47 20.88 -21.35
C ALA A 160 6.60 22.21 -22.09
N GLY A 161 5.70 22.46 -23.03
CA GLY A 161 5.56 23.73 -23.74
C GLY A 161 5.39 24.93 -22.80
N ASP A 162 5.47 26.11 -23.36
CA ASP A 162 5.29 27.35 -22.61
C ASP A 162 3.80 27.44 -22.18
N ARG A 163 3.57 27.72 -20.89
CA ARG A 163 2.22 27.86 -20.32
C ARG A 163 1.50 29.10 -20.84
N GLU A 164 2.23 30.22 -20.99
CA GLU A 164 1.65 31.49 -21.44
C GLU A 164 1.28 31.48 -22.94
N ALA A 165 2.01 30.69 -23.72
CA ALA A 165 1.75 30.54 -25.15
C ALA A 165 0.73 29.40 -25.45
N TRP A 166 0.32 28.60 -24.45
CA TRP A 166 -0.62 27.52 -24.64
C TRP A 166 -2.07 28.02 -24.50
N VAL A 167 -2.88 27.81 -25.54
CA VAL A 167 -4.24 28.40 -25.65
C VAL A 167 -5.38 27.43 -25.24
N GLU A 168 -5.09 26.14 -25.12
CA GLU A 168 -6.05 25.14 -24.68
C GLU A 168 -5.96 24.94 -23.15
N ASP A 169 -6.75 24.00 -22.61
CA ASP A 169 -6.65 23.61 -21.20
C ASP A 169 -5.21 23.18 -20.86
N ASP A 170 -4.63 23.73 -19.79
CA ASP A 170 -3.26 23.43 -19.36
C ASP A 170 -3.01 21.95 -19.09
N VAL A 171 -4.05 21.19 -18.74
CA VAL A 171 -3.96 19.73 -18.55
C VAL A 171 -3.54 19.03 -19.84
N LEU A 172 -3.91 19.56 -21.01
CA LEU A 172 -3.60 19.01 -22.32
C LEU A 172 -2.22 19.40 -22.85
N ARG A 173 -1.52 20.35 -22.21
CA ARG A 173 -0.23 20.87 -22.67
C ARG A 173 0.85 19.77 -22.70
N PRO A 174 1.42 19.46 -23.89
CA PRO A 174 2.32 18.32 -24.09
C PRO A 174 3.78 18.65 -23.75
N LEU A 175 4.62 17.61 -23.74
CA LEU A 175 6.07 17.76 -23.67
C LEU A 175 6.65 18.42 -24.93
N THR A 176 7.70 19.22 -24.74
CA THR A 176 8.57 19.71 -25.84
C THR A 176 9.45 18.57 -26.37
N GLY A 177 10.19 18.83 -27.47
CA GLY A 177 11.23 17.90 -27.95
C GLY A 177 12.26 17.55 -26.86
N LYS A 178 12.74 18.57 -26.11
CA LYS A 178 13.64 18.36 -24.98
C LYS A 178 12.95 17.50 -23.87
N GLY A 179 11.68 17.74 -23.59
CA GLY A 179 10.93 16.95 -22.61
C GLY A 179 10.77 15.49 -23.03
N ARG A 180 10.54 15.22 -24.32
CA ARG A 180 10.48 13.85 -24.84
C ARG A 180 11.84 13.14 -24.70
N ALA A 181 12.96 13.84 -25.00
CA ALA A 181 14.29 13.27 -24.78
C ALA A 181 14.54 12.94 -23.28
N GLN A 182 14.09 13.82 -22.35
CA GLN A 182 14.14 13.53 -20.92
C GLN A 182 13.29 12.30 -20.55
N ALA A 183 12.09 12.16 -21.10
CA ALA A 183 11.22 11.00 -20.87
C ALA A 183 11.87 9.68 -21.37
N GLU A 184 12.47 9.69 -22.55
CA GLU A 184 13.25 8.55 -23.06
C GLU A 184 14.45 8.24 -22.16
N GLY A 185 15.16 9.26 -21.68
CA GLY A 185 16.28 9.08 -20.76
C GLY A 185 15.92 8.43 -19.43
N LEU A 186 14.67 8.56 -18.97
CA LEU A 186 14.21 7.86 -17.76
C LEU A 186 14.31 6.33 -17.88
N VAL A 187 14.16 5.76 -19.08
CA VAL A 187 14.32 4.32 -19.29
C VAL A 187 15.70 3.85 -18.83
N ALA A 188 16.75 4.62 -19.12
CA ALA A 188 18.10 4.31 -18.68
C ALA A 188 18.27 4.52 -17.16
N VAL A 189 17.68 5.57 -16.58
CA VAL A 189 17.72 5.83 -15.13
C VAL A 189 17.12 4.64 -14.35
N PHE A 190 16.07 4.03 -14.86
CA PHE A 190 15.41 2.88 -14.26
C PHE A 190 15.93 1.53 -14.78
N GLY A 191 16.97 1.48 -15.60
CA GLY A 191 17.44 0.30 -16.31
C GLY A 191 17.76 -0.93 -15.42
N GLY A 192 18.28 -0.69 -14.21
CA GLY A 192 18.60 -1.74 -13.23
C GLY A 192 17.58 -1.86 -12.09
N ILE A 193 16.46 -1.14 -12.16
CA ILE A 193 15.45 -1.09 -11.11
C ILE A 193 14.24 -1.91 -11.56
N ASP A 194 13.84 -2.86 -10.73
CA ASP A 194 12.62 -3.64 -10.94
C ASP A 194 11.43 -2.82 -10.45
N VAL A 195 10.71 -2.18 -11.38
CA VAL A 195 9.53 -1.33 -11.12
C VAL A 195 8.29 -2.21 -11.14
N ASP A 196 7.43 -2.06 -10.12
CA ASP A 196 6.18 -2.84 -10.02
C ASP A 196 5.00 -2.10 -10.65
N GLN A 197 4.97 -0.76 -10.55
CA GLN A 197 3.85 0.06 -11.02
C GLN A 197 4.32 1.42 -11.52
N VAL A 198 3.60 1.97 -12.51
CA VAL A 198 3.81 3.32 -13.03
C VAL A 198 2.48 4.08 -12.94
N MET A 199 2.47 5.16 -12.17
CA MET A 199 1.30 6.00 -11.95
C MET A 199 1.61 7.45 -12.30
N SER A 200 0.58 8.24 -12.62
CA SER A 200 0.74 9.62 -13.09
C SER A 200 -0.41 10.51 -12.64
N GLY A 201 -0.13 11.79 -12.42
CA GLY A 201 -1.18 12.79 -12.48
C GLY A 201 -1.79 12.86 -13.90
N PRO A 202 -3.05 13.33 -14.03
CA PRO A 202 -3.82 13.23 -15.29
C PRO A 202 -3.33 14.15 -16.39
N ALA A 203 -2.43 15.10 -16.11
CA ALA A 203 -1.93 16.00 -17.12
C ALA A 203 -1.11 15.27 -18.18
N VAL A 204 -1.36 15.58 -19.47
CA VAL A 204 -0.70 14.97 -20.63
C VAL A 204 0.83 14.96 -20.48
N ARG A 205 1.43 16.06 -19.98
CA ARG A 205 2.87 16.15 -19.73
C ARG A 205 3.40 15.14 -18.70
N CYS A 206 2.59 14.79 -17.69
CA CYS A 206 2.95 13.76 -16.70
C CYS A 206 2.90 12.36 -17.31
N VAL A 207 1.79 12.02 -17.95
CA VAL A 207 1.62 10.73 -18.65
C VAL A 207 2.70 10.54 -19.71
N GLN A 208 2.97 11.55 -20.53
CA GLN A 208 4.03 11.50 -21.55
C GLN A 208 5.44 11.33 -20.96
N THR A 209 5.69 11.81 -19.75
CA THR A 209 6.98 11.69 -19.08
C THR A 209 7.32 10.24 -18.73
N VAL A 210 6.35 9.48 -18.23
CA VAL A 210 6.58 8.10 -17.79
C VAL A 210 6.20 7.05 -18.85
N ARG A 211 5.59 7.47 -19.95
CA ARG A 211 5.17 6.55 -21.03
C ARG A 211 6.30 5.70 -21.61
N PRO A 212 7.49 6.24 -21.96
CA PRO A 212 8.57 5.38 -22.47
C PRO A 212 9.00 4.31 -21.47
N LEU A 213 9.07 4.66 -20.17
CA LEU A 213 9.39 3.72 -19.11
C LEU A 213 8.31 2.62 -19.00
N ALA A 214 7.03 2.98 -18.95
CA ALA A 214 5.93 2.04 -18.89
C ALA A 214 5.92 1.09 -20.08
N LEU A 215 6.10 1.61 -21.31
CA LEU A 215 6.20 0.79 -22.53
C LEU A 215 7.39 -0.18 -22.49
N SER A 216 8.56 0.27 -22.04
CA SER A 216 9.75 -0.58 -21.94
C SER A 216 9.58 -1.76 -20.95
N ARG A 217 8.61 -1.67 -20.05
CA ARG A 217 8.27 -2.68 -19.03
C ARG A 217 6.96 -3.42 -19.33
N SER A 218 6.29 -3.13 -20.45
CA SER A 218 4.97 -3.66 -20.79
C SER A 218 3.91 -3.38 -19.71
N MET A 219 3.99 -2.19 -19.07
CA MET A 219 3.11 -1.75 -18.01
C MET A 219 2.09 -0.74 -18.52
N SER A 220 0.89 -0.74 -17.91
CA SER A 220 -0.07 0.35 -18.00
C SER A 220 0.36 1.54 -17.15
N ILE A 221 -0.18 2.72 -17.43
CA ILE A 221 -0.08 3.90 -16.58
C ILE A 221 -1.45 4.11 -15.95
N GLU A 222 -1.49 4.19 -14.63
CA GLU A 222 -2.69 4.52 -13.88
C GLU A 222 -2.69 6.02 -13.54
N GLU A 223 -3.82 6.70 -13.78
CA GLU A 223 -3.95 8.13 -13.54
C GLU A 223 -4.66 8.40 -12.22
N HIS A 224 -4.07 9.28 -11.39
CA HIS A 224 -4.52 9.57 -10.03
C HIS A 224 -4.60 11.07 -9.77
N GLY A 225 -5.73 11.52 -9.22
CA GLY A 225 -5.99 12.92 -8.88
C GLY A 225 -5.06 13.47 -7.80
N GLU A 226 -4.62 12.61 -6.88
CA GLU A 226 -3.68 12.94 -5.79
C GLU A 226 -2.28 13.34 -6.30
N LEU A 227 -1.97 13.04 -7.57
CA LEU A 227 -0.75 13.44 -8.26
C LEU A 227 -0.96 14.64 -9.20
N ALA A 228 -2.17 15.20 -9.29
CA ALA A 228 -2.48 16.35 -10.12
C ALA A 228 -1.82 17.64 -9.61
N GLU A 229 -1.61 18.61 -10.49
CA GLU A 229 -1.20 19.97 -10.10
C GLU A 229 -2.25 20.60 -9.18
N GLY A 230 -1.82 21.17 -8.06
CA GLY A 230 -2.72 21.70 -7.02
C GLY A 230 -3.30 20.68 -6.06
N ALA A 231 -2.93 19.39 -6.16
CA ALA A 231 -3.36 18.38 -5.19
C ALA A 231 -2.92 18.74 -3.76
N SER A 232 -3.78 18.43 -2.80
CA SER A 232 -3.48 18.67 -1.38
C SER A 232 -2.26 17.85 -0.93
N THR A 233 -1.36 18.48 -0.18
CA THR A 233 -0.18 17.80 0.37
C THR A 233 -0.56 16.60 1.23
N VAL A 234 -1.70 16.67 1.93
CA VAL A 234 -2.16 15.57 2.80
C VAL A 234 -2.58 14.38 1.96
N GLU A 235 -3.38 14.60 0.92
CA GLU A 235 -3.84 13.55 0.01
C GLU A 235 -2.68 12.93 -0.78
N ALA A 236 -1.81 13.76 -1.35
CA ALA A 236 -0.63 13.30 -2.08
C ALA A 236 0.31 12.47 -1.19
N LEU A 237 0.57 12.92 0.05
CA LEU A 237 1.41 12.16 0.99
C LEU A 237 0.73 10.86 1.45
N SER A 238 -0.57 10.88 1.69
CA SER A 238 -1.35 9.67 2.01
C SER A 238 -1.27 8.66 0.87
N PHE A 239 -1.46 9.11 -0.38
CA PHE A 239 -1.34 8.30 -1.57
C PHE A 239 0.08 7.70 -1.72
N VAL A 240 1.13 8.50 -1.57
CA VAL A 240 2.52 8.04 -1.60
C VAL A 240 2.81 6.97 -0.54
N ARG A 241 2.21 7.10 0.65
CA ARG A 241 2.38 6.15 1.77
C ARG A 241 1.61 4.86 1.61
N SER A 242 0.47 4.87 0.92
CA SER A 242 -0.40 3.70 0.75
C SER A 242 0.07 2.73 -0.33
N ASN A 243 1.02 3.11 -1.17
CA ASN A 243 1.51 2.27 -2.25
C ASN A 243 2.66 1.37 -1.80
N GLY A 244 2.48 0.06 -1.88
CA GLY A 244 3.54 -0.94 -1.75
C GLY A 244 4.23 -1.19 -3.09
N GLY A 245 5.45 -1.72 -3.05
CA GLY A 245 6.25 -1.98 -4.24
C GLY A 245 7.17 -0.83 -4.63
N ALA A 246 8.03 -1.07 -5.62
CA ALA A 246 8.83 -0.05 -6.27
C ALA A 246 7.96 0.70 -7.29
N VAL A 247 7.35 1.80 -6.87
CA VAL A 247 6.37 2.54 -7.67
C VAL A 247 6.95 3.84 -8.21
N VAL A 248 6.66 4.13 -9.48
CA VAL A 248 7.02 5.39 -10.13
C VAL A 248 5.79 6.28 -10.22
N LEU A 249 5.84 7.44 -9.56
CA LEU A 249 4.75 8.40 -9.44
C LEU A 249 5.15 9.71 -10.15
N CYS A 250 4.51 10.02 -11.27
CA CYS A 250 4.78 11.27 -11.98
C CYS A 250 3.82 12.38 -11.53
N SER A 251 4.37 13.52 -11.13
CA SER A 251 3.61 14.65 -10.64
C SER A 251 4.27 16.01 -10.99
N HIS A 252 3.91 17.05 -10.27
CA HIS A 252 4.17 18.46 -10.56
C HIS A 252 5.17 19.11 -9.58
N GLY A 253 5.58 20.33 -9.92
CA GLY A 253 6.58 21.07 -9.17
C GLY A 253 6.05 21.76 -7.91
N ASP A 254 4.79 21.67 -7.62
CA ASP A 254 4.13 22.08 -6.38
C ASP A 254 3.94 20.87 -5.44
N VAL A 255 3.50 19.72 -5.98
CA VAL A 255 3.19 18.52 -5.21
C VAL A 255 4.46 17.83 -4.68
N ILE A 256 5.45 17.59 -5.55
CA ILE A 256 6.67 16.84 -5.16
C ILE A 256 7.45 17.55 -4.05
N PRO A 257 7.74 18.87 -4.14
CA PRO A 257 8.37 19.58 -3.02
C PRO A 257 7.56 19.49 -1.73
N ALA A 258 6.25 19.64 -1.81
CA ALA A 258 5.38 19.58 -0.63
C ALA A 258 5.47 18.22 0.08
N VAL A 259 5.44 17.11 -0.67
CA VAL A 259 5.59 15.75 -0.11
C VAL A 259 6.98 15.53 0.47
N VAL A 260 8.05 15.84 -0.28
CA VAL A 260 9.43 15.61 0.14
C VAL A 260 9.79 16.43 1.39
N LEU A 261 9.45 17.73 1.40
CA LEU A 261 9.71 18.59 2.55
C LEU A 261 8.90 18.15 3.77
N ARG A 262 7.65 17.72 3.58
CA ARG A 262 6.83 17.21 4.68
C ARG A 262 7.38 15.92 5.29
N LEU A 263 8.01 15.05 4.50
CA LEU A 263 8.72 13.88 5.01
C LEU A 263 9.98 14.29 5.80
N ALA A 264 10.76 15.23 5.27
CA ALA A 264 11.95 15.75 5.95
C ALA A 264 11.60 16.44 7.30
N GLU A 265 10.52 17.23 7.35
CA GLU A 265 10.00 17.83 8.61
C GLU A 265 9.63 16.77 9.65
N ARG A 266 9.29 15.57 9.23
CA ARG A 266 8.98 14.42 10.11
C ARG A 266 10.20 13.57 10.45
N GLY A 267 11.41 14.04 10.12
CA GLY A 267 12.67 13.40 10.49
C GLY A 267 13.19 12.38 9.45
N VAL A 268 12.62 12.31 8.26
CA VAL A 268 13.19 11.49 7.17
C VAL A 268 14.46 12.17 6.66
N GLU A 269 15.57 11.43 6.61
CA GLU A 269 16.88 11.97 6.25
C GLU A 269 16.93 12.43 4.78
N MET A 270 17.31 13.69 4.55
CA MET A 270 17.52 14.21 3.19
C MET A 270 18.99 14.10 2.82
N LEU A 271 19.32 13.20 1.90
CA LEU A 271 20.70 12.92 1.48
C LEU A 271 21.27 13.92 0.48
N ASP A 272 20.40 14.64 -0.24
CA ASP A 272 20.80 15.62 -1.24
C ASP A 272 20.12 16.98 -0.98
N PRO A 273 20.74 18.10 -1.37
CA PRO A 273 20.09 19.41 -1.29
C PRO A 273 18.77 19.46 -2.07
N PRO A 274 17.77 20.20 -1.59
CA PRO A 274 16.48 20.33 -2.27
C PRO A 274 16.64 20.84 -3.70
N ALA A 275 16.16 20.09 -4.67
CA ALA A 275 16.19 20.44 -6.09
C ALA A 275 14.94 19.89 -6.80
N TRP A 276 14.42 20.70 -7.75
CA TRP A 276 13.10 20.45 -8.35
C TRP A 276 13.15 20.68 -9.88
N LYS A 277 14.14 20.13 -10.57
CA LYS A 277 14.26 20.31 -12.03
C LYS A 277 13.22 19.45 -12.76
N LYS A 278 12.65 19.95 -13.86
CA LYS A 278 11.72 19.17 -14.71
C LYS A 278 12.42 17.92 -15.25
N GLY A 279 11.81 16.77 -15.10
CA GLY A 279 12.37 15.46 -15.44
C GLY A 279 13.24 14.82 -14.34
N SER A 280 13.41 15.47 -13.18
CA SER A 280 14.15 14.90 -12.05
C SER A 280 13.28 13.90 -11.27
N THR A 281 13.95 13.06 -10.49
CA THR A 281 13.33 12.04 -9.63
C THR A 281 13.80 12.20 -8.19
N TRP A 282 12.89 12.13 -7.24
CA TRP A 282 13.19 11.88 -5.84
C TRP A 282 12.97 10.41 -5.53
N VAL A 283 13.97 9.76 -4.96
CA VAL A 283 13.89 8.38 -4.45
C VAL A 283 13.59 8.46 -2.96
N LEU A 284 12.49 7.88 -2.55
CA LEU A 284 12.04 7.80 -1.16
C LEU A 284 12.29 6.37 -0.70
N GLU A 285 13.42 6.15 -0.01
CA GLU A 285 13.80 4.84 0.51
C GLU A 285 12.94 4.46 1.72
N ARG A 286 12.67 3.17 1.88
CA ARG A 286 11.88 2.63 3.00
C ARG A 286 12.59 1.48 3.70
N ASP A 287 12.35 1.37 5.00
CA ASP A 287 12.75 0.24 5.84
C ASP A 287 11.61 -0.06 6.82
N GLY A 288 11.15 -1.29 6.85
CA GLY A 288 10.00 -1.67 7.67
C GLY A 288 8.68 -0.99 7.27
N GLY A 289 8.56 -0.47 6.05
CA GLY A 289 7.41 0.31 5.58
C GLY A 289 7.46 1.80 5.92
N LEU A 290 8.48 2.26 6.68
CA LEU A 290 8.68 3.67 7.02
C LEU A 290 9.69 4.30 6.07
N PHE A 291 9.46 5.55 5.66
CA PHE A 291 10.44 6.31 4.88
C PHE A 291 11.65 6.62 5.76
N THR A 292 12.85 6.34 5.24
CA THR A 292 14.13 6.47 5.96
C THR A 292 15.03 7.54 5.36
N SER A 293 15.06 7.65 4.03
CA SER A 293 15.88 8.67 3.37
C SER A 293 15.29 9.14 2.04
N LEU A 294 15.70 10.34 1.63
CA LEU A 294 15.28 11.07 0.44
C LEU A 294 16.50 11.39 -0.40
N ARG A 295 16.56 10.88 -1.62
CA ARG A 295 17.67 11.09 -2.55
C ARG A 295 17.20 11.75 -3.85
N TYR A 296 17.93 12.74 -4.33
CA TYR A 296 17.63 13.43 -5.58
C TYR A 296 18.44 12.85 -6.75
N LEU A 297 17.75 12.53 -7.84
CA LEU A 297 18.35 12.21 -9.13
C LEU A 297 18.07 13.34 -10.12
N ALA A 298 19.13 13.87 -10.70
CA ALA A 298 19.02 14.93 -11.71
C ALA A 298 18.27 14.43 -12.96
N PRO A 299 17.62 15.32 -13.73
CA PRO A 299 16.98 14.91 -14.96
C PRO A 299 17.99 14.31 -15.92
N PRO A 300 17.62 13.26 -16.68
CA PRO A 300 18.45 12.78 -17.78
C PRO A 300 18.69 13.90 -18.80
N GLY A 301 19.85 13.87 -19.43
CA GLY A 301 20.37 14.91 -20.33
C GLY A 301 19.54 15.10 -21.60
#